data_3cd03df3cd6c8332cbd3f6ea2b05a973
#
_entry.id   3cd03df3cd6c8332cbd3f6ea2b05a973
#
_cell.length_a   1.000
_cell.length_b   1.000
_cell.length_c   1.000
_cell.angle_alpha   90.00
_cell.angle_beta   90.00
_cell.angle_gamma   90.00
#
_symmetry.space_group_name_H-M   'P 1'
#
loop_
_entity.id
_entity.type
_entity.pdbx_description
1 polymer ?
#
loop_
_entity_poly.entity_id
_entity_poly.type
_entity_poly.pdbx_seq_one_letter_code
_entity_poly.pdbx_strand_id
1 'polypeptide(L)'
;MVGIQFVMTGSMSFLSPIIPLMLPDLGVHSVEGIDIWSGLINGSTSFVAAFASPLWGRIADRHGRKLSLLRSSSAFVVFTALMGLAPDVWTFFGARAVMGAFAGFSSSAIALVASQVPERRLGYALGWLATGQLIGSLVGPVIGGALADLTGSYRIPFFLTAAVTFASLVLIWLVVKEDFTPPKASTRSRSLVSSLGLLTGSASLMALFFVLLMAQFSVRTVQPVVTVFVQELIGSPPQIATLAGIAFSITGLANLIAAPFLGNRSDIIGYRKVLLICLAGATVTSLPQIFVTDYWVFLAERFAVGLFIGGILPTANALIGRSVSRENRGTVYGMTASATFLGNSLGPLTGGLVAASLGLRWVFAVTTVLLAVNLAWVWFTVPELQERAADEP
;
A
#
# COMPACT_ATOMS: atom_id res chain seq x y z
N MET A 1 4.52 -17.56 -9.90
CA MET A 1 4.68 -16.27 -9.20
C MET A 1 3.37 -15.51 -9.02
N VAL A 2 2.51 -15.34 -10.04
CA VAL A 2 1.24 -14.59 -9.92
C VAL A 2 0.34 -15.08 -8.79
N GLY A 3 0.07 -16.39 -8.72
CA GLY A 3 -0.73 -16.97 -7.62
C GLY A 3 -0.11 -16.76 -6.24
N ILE A 4 1.21 -16.86 -6.13
CA ILE A 4 1.94 -16.61 -4.87
C ILE A 4 1.81 -15.12 -4.48
N GLN A 5 1.94 -14.18 -5.42
CA GLN A 5 1.74 -12.76 -5.20
C GLN A 5 0.31 -12.44 -4.73
N PHE A 6 -0.69 -13.06 -5.38
CA PHE A 6 -2.10 -12.95 -4.99
C PHE A 6 -2.30 -13.39 -3.53
N VAL A 7 -1.83 -14.58 -3.17
CA VAL A 7 -1.97 -15.12 -1.82
C VAL A 7 -1.25 -14.25 -0.80
N MET A 8 0.00 -13.85 -1.06
CA MET A 8 0.78 -13.01 -0.13
C MET A 8 0.13 -11.66 0.11
N THR A 9 -0.32 -10.98 -0.96
CA THR A 9 -0.98 -9.68 -0.82
C THR A 9 -2.37 -9.81 -0.18
N GLY A 10 -3.12 -10.85 -0.55
CA GLY A 10 -4.40 -11.17 0.07
C GLY A 10 -4.24 -11.40 1.58
N SER A 11 -3.26 -12.22 1.97
CA SER A 11 -2.93 -12.49 3.37
C SER A 11 -2.57 -11.22 4.16
N MET A 12 -1.83 -10.30 3.55
CA MET A 12 -1.48 -9.02 4.18
C MET A 12 -2.71 -8.12 4.39
N SER A 13 -3.64 -8.11 3.44
CA SER A 13 -4.83 -7.27 3.46
C SER A 13 -5.97 -7.87 4.29
N PHE A 14 -5.97 -9.19 4.45
CA PHE A 14 -6.96 -9.99 5.15
C PHE A 14 -7.20 -9.53 6.60
N LEU A 15 -6.15 -9.12 7.29
CA LEU A 15 -6.19 -8.71 8.69
C LEU A 15 -6.65 -7.26 8.89
N SER A 16 -6.73 -6.46 7.83
CA SER A 16 -7.01 -5.02 7.94
C SER A 16 -8.34 -4.70 8.66
N PRO A 17 -9.48 -5.33 8.36
CA PRO A 17 -10.74 -5.03 9.04
C PRO A 17 -10.80 -5.59 10.47
N ILE A 18 -9.96 -6.58 10.79
CA ILE A 18 -10.02 -7.34 12.06
C ILE A 18 -9.24 -6.63 13.17
N ILE A 19 -8.15 -5.91 12.83
CA ILE A 19 -7.26 -5.32 13.84
C ILE A 19 -8.01 -4.45 14.84
N PRO A 20 -8.85 -3.46 14.45
CA PRO A 20 -9.57 -2.63 15.42
C PRO A 20 -10.55 -3.45 16.30
N LEU A 21 -11.18 -4.48 15.70
CA LEU A 21 -12.15 -5.34 16.40
C LEU A 21 -11.50 -6.25 17.45
N MET A 22 -10.22 -6.59 17.28
CA MET A 22 -9.46 -7.43 18.19
C MET A 22 -8.86 -6.65 19.38
N LEU A 23 -8.74 -5.32 19.29
CA LEU A 23 -8.09 -4.52 20.33
C LEU A 23 -8.72 -4.64 21.71
N PRO A 24 -10.06 -4.76 21.88
CA PRO A 24 -10.67 -5.04 23.16
C PRO A 24 -10.18 -6.35 23.79
N ASP A 25 -9.98 -7.41 22.99
CA ASP A 25 -9.46 -8.71 23.45
C ASP A 25 -7.97 -8.62 23.88
N LEU A 26 -7.28 -7.55 23.50
CA LEU A 26 -5.89 -7.25 23.86
C LEU A 26 -5.76 -6.24 25.00
N GLY A 27 -6.90 -5.92 25.67
CA GLY A 27 -6.94 -5.04 26.83
C GLY A 27 -7.13 -3.56 26.53
N VAL A 28 -7.49 -3.18 25.29
CA VAL A 28 -7.76 -1.79 24.91
C VAL A 28 -9.27 -1.60 24.81
N HIS A 29 -9.89 -0.98 25.82
CA HIS A 29 -11.36 -0.84 25.90
C HIS A 29 -11.87 0.58 25.61
N SER A 30 -11.02 1.62 25.69
CA SER A 30 -11.43 2.99 25.37
C SER A 30 -11.47 3.22 23.85
N VAL A 31 -12.44 3.99 23.38
CA VAL A 31 -12.59 4.33 21.97
C VAL A 31 -11.35 5.03 21.45
N GLU A 32 -10.83 6.01 22.19
CA GLU A 32 -9.61 6.74 21.85
C GLU A 32 -8.40 5.80 21.80
N GLY A 33 -8.33 4.82 22.70
CA GLY A 33 -7.29 3.81 22.71
C GLY A 33 -7.34 2.93 21.46
N ILE A 34 -8.53 2.50 21.04
CA ILE A 34 -8.72 1.70 19.83
C ILE A 34 -8.25 2.49 18.60
N ASP A 35 -8.59 3.76 18.50
CA ASP A 35 -8.18 4.61 17.39
C ASP A 35 -6.66 4.81 17.34
N ILE A 36 -6.03 5.15 18.46
CA ILE A 36 -4.57 5.33 18.57
C ILE A 36 -3.84 4.03 18.22
N TRP A 37 -4.22 2.91 18.83
CA TRP A 37 -3.56 1.63 18.59
C TRP A 37 -3.76 1.11 17.17
N SER A 38 -4.95 1.33 16.59
CA SER A 38 -5.19 1.01 15.17
C SER A 38 -4.26 1.79 14.25
N GLY A 39 -4.05 3.07 14.53
CA GLY A 39 -3.09 3.92 13.81
C GLY A 39 -1.65 3.45 13.97
N LEU A 40 -1.21 3.22 15.23
CA LEU A 40 0.15 2.78 15.56
C LEU A 40 0.48 1.42 14.93
N ILE A 41 -0.40 0.44 15.05
CA ILE A 41 -0.22 -0.91 14.53
C ILE A 41 -0.12 -0.89 12.99
N ASN A 42 -1.00 -0.16 12.31
CA ASN A 42 -0.97 -0.06 10.86
C ASN A 42 0.23 0.74 10.34
N GLY A 43 0.63 1.80 11.03
CA GLY A 43 1.76 2.65 10.66
C GLY A 43 3.12 2.01 10.92
N SER A 44 3.27 1.25 12.02
CA SER A 44 4.54 0.68 12.48
C SER A 44 5.23 -0.20 11.46
N THR A 45 4.48 -1.06 10.78
CA THR A 45 5.02 -1.98 9.77
C THR A 45 5.69 -1.22 8.63
N SER A 46 5.03 -0.18 8.11
CA SER A 46 5.57 0.65 7.02
C SER A 46 6.72 1.52 7.50
N PHE A 47 6.66 2.01 8.73
CA PHE A 47 7.74 2.78 9.33
C PHE A 47 9.03 1.96 9.41
N VAL A 48 8.96 0.78 10.00
CA VAL A 48 10.14 -0.10 10.13
C VAL A 48 10.61 -0.59 8.75
N ALA A 49 9.68 -0.90 7.84
CA ALA A 49 10.00 -1.31 6.47
C ALA A 49 10.77 -0.23 5.69
N ALA A 50 10.48 1.05 5.91
CA ALA A 50 11.17 2.16 5.25
C ALA A 50 12.69 2.13 5.50
N PHE A 51 13.12 1.77 6.73
CA PHE A 51 14.53 1.66 7.09
C PHE A 51 15.15 0.30 6.73
N ALA A 52 14.36 -0.77 6.82
CA ALA A 52 14.86 -2.11 6.54
C ALA A 52 14.94 -2.42 5.03
N SER A 53 14.05 -1.87 4.21
CA SER A 53 13.94 -2.17 2.78
C SER A 53 15.23 -1.94 1.98
N PRO A 54 15.98 -0.84 2.14
CA PRO A 54 17.24 -0.64 1.42
C PRO A 54 18.33 -1.66 1.78
N LEU A 55 18.34 -2.12 3.04
CA LEU A 55 19.28 -3.15 3.50
C LEU A 55 18.99 -4.48 2.79
N TRP A 56 17.71 -4.86 2.79
CA TRP A 56 17.29 -6.12 2.19
C TRP A 56 17.40 -6.12 0.67
N GLY A 57 17.21 -4.98 0.02
CA GLY A 57 17.46 -4.83 -1.41
C GLY A 57 18.92 -5.20 -1.76
N ARG A 58 19.90 -4.67 -1.01
CA ARG A 58 21.33 -4.99 -1.19
C ARG A 58 21.64 -6.47 -0.92
N ILE A 59 21.00 -7.06 0.08
CA ILE A 59 21.16 -8.49 0.40
C ILE A 59 20.58 -9.36 -0.72
N ALA A 60 19.41 -9.00 -1.24
CA ALA A 60 18.77 -9.70 -2.35
C ALA A 60 19.61 -9.64 -3.64
N ASP A 61 20.25 -8.51 -3.91
CA ASP A 61 21.15 -8.36 -5.07
C ASP A 61 22.44 -9.20 -4.93
N ARG A 62 22.87 -9.52 -3.72
CA ARG A 62 24.10 -10.32 -3.45
C ARG A 62 23.84 -11.82 -3.30
N HIS A 63 22.68 -12.21 -2.77
CA HIS A 63 22.41 -13.61 -2.37
C HIS A 63 21.24 -14.23 -3.16
N GLY A 64 20.64 -13.49 -4.08
CA GLY A 64 19.50 -13.94 -4.87
C GLY A 64 18.15 -13.48 -4.30
N ARG A 65 17.19 -13.40 -5.20
CA ARG A 65 15.85 -12.88 -4.93
C ARG A 65 14.92 -13.95 -4.33
N LYS A 66 15.14 -15.23 -4.67
CA LYS A 66 14.44 -16.37 -4.06
C LYS A 66 14.67 -16.39 -2.54
N LEU A 67 15.90 -16.20 -2.08
CA LEU A 67 16.21 -16.15 -0.64
C LEU A 67 15.46 -14.99 0.05
N SER A 68 15.36 -13.84 -0.60
CA SER A 68 14.59 -12.70 -0.08
C SER A 68 13.09 -12.99 -0.01
N LEU A 69 12.52 -13.70 -0.99
CA LEU A 69 11.13 -14.17 -0.95
C LEU A 69 10.90 -15.15 0.20
N LEU A 70 11.75 -16.15 0.37
CA LEU A 70 11.65 -17.13 1.45
C LEU A 70 11.73 -16.45 2.83
N ARG A 71 12.71 -15.57 3.02
CA ARG A 71 12.86 -14.79 4.27
C ARG A 71 11.61 -13.98 4.62
N SER A 72 11.11 -13.16 3.67
CA SER A 72 9.95 -12.31 3.93
C SER A 72 8.68 -13.12 4.17
N SER A 73 8.49 -14.22 3.44
CA SER A 73 7.36 -15.15 3.66
C SER A 73 7.47 -15.86 5.00
N SER A 74 8.67 -16.35 5.39
CA SER A 74 8.87 -17.01 6.70
C SER A 74 8.58 -16.05 7.84
N ALA A 75 9.10 -14.83 7.78
CA ALA A 75 8.83 -13.81 8.78
C ALA A 75 7.33 -13.49 8.86
N PHE A 76 6.66 -13.36 7.71
CA PHE A 76 5.21 -13.13 7.70
C PHE A 76 4.45 -14.27 8.38
N VAL A 77 4.77 -15.54 8.11
CA VAL A 77 4.17 -16.71 8.77
C VAL A 77 4.35 -16.63 10.28
N VAL A 78 5.60 -16.48 10.73
CA VAL A 78 5.94 -16.49 12.16
C VAL A 78 5.26 -15.34 12.90
N PHE A 79 5.42 -14.11 12.42
CA PHE A 79 4.87 -12.94 13.12
C PHE A 79 3.35 -12.86 13.04
N THR A 80 2.72 -13.36 11.96
CA THR A 80 1.25 -13.45 11.89
C THR A 80 0.73 -14.48 12.91
N ALA A 81 1.38 -15.62 13.06
CA ALA A 81 1.01 -16.60 14.08
C ALA A 81 1.22 -16.03 15.51
N LEU A 82 2.34 -15.33 15.75
CA LEU A 82 2.60 -14.66 17.04
C LEU A 82 1.55 -13.59 17.37
N MET A 83 1.09 -12.82 16.37
CA MET A 83 -0.02 -11.86 16.55
C MET A 83 -1.30 -12.58 16.97
N GLY A 84 -1.63 -13.74 16.40
CA GLY A 84 -2.79 -14.54 16.80
C GLY A 84 -2.69 -15.07 18.25
N LEU A 85 -1.47 -15.27 18.75
CA LEU A 85 -1.17 -15.70 20.13
C LEU A 85 -0.99 -14.54 21.11
N ALA A 86 -0.96 -13.30 20.64
CA ALA A 86 -0.64 -12.16 21.49
C ALA A 86 -1.58 -12.05 22.70
N PRO A 87 -1.05 -11.95 23.93
CA PRO A 87 -1.85 -11.78 25.13
C PRO A 87 -2.30 -10.34 25.35
N ASP A 88 -1.58 -9.37 24.81
CA ASP A 88 -1.77 -7.94 25.01
C ASP A 88 -1.39 -7.13 23.76
N VAL A 89 -1.75 -5.86 23.76
CA VAL A 89 -1.56 -4.94 22.63
C VAL A 89 -0.08 -4.66 22.37
N TRP A 90 0.79 -4.67 23.37
CA TRP A 90 2.22 -4.40 23.21
C TRP A 90 2.93 -5.54 22.49
N THR A 91 2.61 -6.78 22.87
CA THR A 91 3.11 -7.99 22.20
C THR A 91 2.65 -8.02 20.73
N PHE A 92 1.36 -7.69 20.48
CA PHE A 92 0.81 -7.61 19.14
C PHE A 92 1.51 -6.52 18.30
N PHE A 93 1.67 -5.32 18.87
CA PHE A 93 2.37 -4.20 18.22
C PHE A 93 3.84 -4.54 17.92
N GLY A 94 4.54 -5.14 18.88
CA GLY A 94 5.94 -5.56 18.72
C GLY A 94 6.10 -6.56 17.58
N ALA A 95 5.25 -7.60 17.54
CA ALA A 95 5.24 -8.59 16.45
C ALA A 95 4.99 -7.93 15.09
N ARG A 96 4.03 -6.98 15.02
CA ARG A 96 3.68 -6.23 13.82
C ARG A 96 4.83 -5.33 13.34
N ALA A 97 5.48 -4.62 14.25
CA ALA A 97 6.61 -3.76 13.96
C ALA A 97 7.82 -4.56 13.44
N VAL A 98 8.17 -5.65 14.13
CA VAL A 98 9.29 -6.52 13.72
C VAL A 98 9.01 -7.19 12.38
N MET A 99 7.76 -7.58 12.10
CA MET A 99 7.37 -8.09 10.77
C MET A 99 7.72 -7.08 9.66
N GLY A 100 7.57 -5.78 9.92
CA GLY A 100 7.97 -4.71 9.00
C GLY A 100 9.46 -4.73 8.66
N ALA A 101 10.32 -5.12 9.61
CA ALA A 101 11.77 -5.25 9.37
C ALA A 101 12.11 -6.31 8.31
N PHE A 102 11.21 -7.27 8.07
CA PHE A 102 11.38 -8.32 7.07
C PHE A 102 10.58 -8.08 5.78
N ALA A 103 9.99 -6.91 5.60
CA ALA A 103 9.23 -6.53 4.41
C ALA A 103 10.10 -6.62 3.14
N GLY A 104 9.45 -6.59 1.96
CA GLY A 104 10.12 -6.59 0.66
C GLY A 104 9.75 -7.74 -0.24
N PHE A 105 8.68 -8.50 0.07
CA PHE A 105 8.21 -9.61 -0.76
C PHE A 105 7.89 -9.15 -2.19
N SER A 106 7.04 -8.13 -2.36
CA SER A 106 6.59 -7.67 -3.67
C SER A 106 7.74 -7.11 -4.52
N SER A 107 8.67 -6.37 -3.94
CA SER A 107 9.84 -5.86 -4.66
C SER A 107 10.76 -6.99 -5.11
N SER A 108 10.97 -8.01 -4.28
CA SER A 108 11.76 -9.19 -4.64
C SER A 108 11.06 -10.05 -5.71
N ALA A 109 9.72 -10.15 -5.66
CA ALA A 109 8.94 -10.87 -6.68
C ALA A 109 9.01 -10.17 -8.04
N ILE A 110 8.86 -8.84 -8.07
CA ILE A 110 9.02 -8.03 -9.30
C ILE A 110 10.42 -8.20 -9.87
N ALA A 111 11.45 -8.08 -9.02
CA ALA A 111 12.83 -8.19 -9.44
C ALA A 111 13.18 -9.62 -9.96
N LEU A 112 12.63 -10.66 -9.31
CA LEU A 112 12.81 -12.05 -9.77
C LEU A 112 12.17 -12.27 -11.15
N VAL A 113 10.94 -11.84 -11.34
CA VAL A 113 10.24 -11.96 -12.64
C VAL A 113 10.98 -11.17 -13.71
N ALA A 114 11.42 -9.95 -13.38
CA ALA A 114 12.17 -9.11 -14.32
C ALA A 114 13.51 -9.71 -14.77
N SER A 115 14.15 -10.52 -13.91
CA SER A 115 15.43 -11.17 -14.26
C SER A 115 15.28 -12.46 -15.07
N GLN A 116 14.12 -13.10 -15.04
CA GLN A 116 13.91 -14.42 -15.69
C GLN A 116 13.08 -14.35 -16.98
N VAL A 117 12.38 -13.23 -17.20
CA VAL A 117 11.50 -13.09 -18.36
C VAL A 117 12.20 -12.29 -19.45
N PRO A 118 12.18 -12.75 -20.72
CA PRO A 118 12.73 -11.99 -21.85
C PRO A 118 12.09 -10.61 -21.97
N GLU A 119 12.87 -9.59 -22.34
CA GLU A 119 12.43 -8.18 -22.43
C GLU A 119 11.13 -8.01 -23.23
N ARG A 120 10.98 -8.78 -24.31
CA ARG A 120 9.77 -8.76 -25.17
C ARG A 120 8.48 -9.12 -24.42
N ARG A 121 8.54 -9.89 -23.33
CA ARG A 121 7.39 -10.34 -22.52
C ARG A 121 7.37 -9.76 -21.12
N LEU A 122 8.33 -8.91 -20.79
CA LEU A 122 8.49 -8.37 -19.44
C LEU A 122 7.25 -7.60 -18.97
N GLY A 123 6.73 -6.69 -19.82
CA GLY A 123 5.53 -5.93 -19.50
C GLY A 123 4.31 -6.81 -19.22
N TYR A 124 4.12 -7.87 -20.02
CA TYR A 124 3.04 -8.83 -19.82
C TYR A 124 3.17 -9.57 -18.48
N ALA A 125 4.37 -10.06 -18.15
CA ALA A 125 4.61 -10.80 -16.92
C ALA A 125 4.44 -9.92 -15.66
N LEU A 126 4.94 -8.69 -15.70
CA LEU A 126 4.77 -7.71 -14.61
C LEU A 126 3.32 -7.26 -14.48
N GLY A 127 2.60 -7.12 -15.59
CA GLY A 127 1.16 -6.83 -15.59
C GLY A 127 0.36 -7.91 -14.86
N TRP A 128 0.62 -9.20 -15.15
CA TRP A 128 -0.02 -10.29 -14.42
C TRP A 128 0.34 -10.33 -12.93
N LEU A 129 1.61 -10.01 -12.60
CA LEU A 129 2.04 -9.93 -11.19
C LEU A 129 1.30 -8.81 -10.44
N ALA A 130 1.17 -7.64 -11.06
CA ALA A 130 0.41 -6.52 -10.52
C ALA A 130 -1.09 -6.85 -10.39
N THR A 131 -1.67 -7.57 -11.37
CA THR A 131 -3.06 -8.05 -11.30
C THR A 131 -3.26 -8.98 -10.11
N GLY A 132 -2.34 -9.94 -9.89
CA GLY A 132 -2.37 -10.81 -8.71
C GLY A 132 -2.33 -10.01 -7.40
N GLN A 133 -1.50 -8.98 -7.34
CA GLN A 133 -1.41 -8.10 -6.18
C GLN A 133 -2.72 -7.32 -5.94
N LEU A 134 -3.30 -6.74 -6.99
CA LEU A 134 -4.54 -5.97 -6.90
C LEU A 134 -5.71 -6.84 -6.45
N ILE A 135 -5.90 -8.00 -7.09
CA ILE A 135 -6.98 -8.92 -6.72
C ILE A 135 -6.80 -9.43 -5.29
N GLY A 136 -5.57 -9.75 -4.87
CA GLY A 136 -5.28 -10.15 -3.50
C GLY A 136 -5.67 -9.06 -2.49
N SER A 137 -5.30 -7.80 -2.75
CA SER A 137 -5.65 -6.69 -1.88
C SER A 137 -7.15 -6.37 -1.84
N LEU A 138 -7.87 -6.68 -2.93
CA LEU A 138 -9.31 -6.50 -3.05
C LEU A 138 -10.10 -7.57 -2.29
N VAL A 139 -9.73 -8.85 -2.49
CA VAL A 139 -10.49 -9.99 -1.95
C VAL A 139 -10.12 -10.26 -0.49
N GLY A 140 -8.88 -9.98 -0.10
CA GLY A 140 -8.35 -10.24 1.23
C GLY A 140 -9.24 -9.73 2.37
N PRO A 141 -9.60 -8.45 2.43
CA PRO A 141 -10.39 -7.90 3.54
C PRO A 141 -11.78 -8.53 3.67
N VAL A 142 -12.45 -8.85 2.55
CA VAL A 142 -13.77 -9.51 2.58
C VAL A 142 -13.66 -10.93 3.12
N ILE A 143 -12.68 -11.72 2.63
CA ILE A 143 -12.48 -13.09 3.12
C ILE A 143 -12.07 -13.06 4.60
N GLY A 144 -11.21 -12.11 4.99
CA GLY A 144 -10.77 -11.96 6.37
C GLY A 144 -11.91 -11.64 7.32
N GLY A 145 -12.73 -10.68 6.96
CA GLY A 145 -13.92 -10.33 7.73
C GLY A 145 -14.92 -11.48 7.81
N ALA A 146 -15.23 -12.12 6.67
CA ALA A 146 -16.16 -13.25 6.63
C ALA A 146 -15.69 -14.43 7.51
N LEU A 147 -14.40 -14.75 7.50
CA LEU A 147 -13.86 -15.80 8.34
C LEU A 147 -13.89 -15.43 9.83
N ALA A 148 -13.65 -14.18 10.19
CA ALA A 148 -13.78 -13.71 11.56
C ALA A 148 -15.23 -13.85 12.06
N ASP A 149 -16.19 -13.42 11.27
CA ASP A 149 -17.62 -13.51 11.60
C ASP A 149 -18.11 -14.97 11.67
N LEU A 150 -17.71 -15.83 10.71
CA LEU A 150 -18.11 -17.24 10.66
C LEU A 150 -17.51 -18.06 11.82
N THR A 151 -16.29 -17.73 12.25
CA THR A 151 -15.62 -18.45 13.34
C THR A 151 -15.94 -17.89 14.72
N GLY A 152 -16.57 -16.72 14.79
CA GLY A 152 -16.84 -16.00 16.03
C GLY A 152 -15.56 -15.61 16.80
N SER A 153 -14.41 -15.56 16.11
CA SER A 153 -13.12 -15.28 16.73
C SER A 153 -12.25 -14.40 15.85
N TYR A 154 -11.71 -13.33 16.42
CA TYR A 154 -10.75 -12.48 15.73
C TYR A 154 -9.33 -13.06 15.68
N ARG A 155 -9.04 -14.12 16.44
CA ARG A 155 -7.72 -14.79 16.48
C ARG A 155 -7.55 -15.85 15.40
N ILE A 156 -8.60 -16.61 15.08
CA ILE A 156 -8.56 -17.69 14.09
C ILE A 156 -8.09 -17.21 12.71
N PRO A 157 -8.55 -16.05 12.20
CA PRO A 157 -8.05 -15.50 10.93
C PRO A 157 -6.54 -15.34 10.86
N PHE A 158 -5.85 -15.04 11.97
CA PHE A 158 -4.38 -14.94 11.99
C PHE A 158 -3.71 -16.30 11.74
N PHE A 159 -4.21 -17.37 12.35
CA PHE A 159 -3.66 -18.71 12.14
C PHE A 159 -3.94 -19.23 10.72
N LEU A 160 -5.15 -18.98 10.19
CA LEU A 160 -5.48 -19.34 8.81
C LEU A 160 -4.60 -18.57 7.82
N THR A 161 -4.38 -17.28 8.06
CA THR A 161 -3.45 -16.46 7.26
C THR A 161 -2.03 -17.01 7.32
N ALA A 162 -1.55 -17.38 8.50
CA ALA A 162 -0.23 -17.97 8.66
C ALA A 162 -0.12 -19.33 7.93
N ALA A 163 -1.16 -20.19 8.01
CA ALA A 163 -1.20 -21.47 7.31
C ALA A 163 -1.18 -21.32 5.77
N VAL A 164 -2.01 -20.42 5.22
CA VAL A 164 -2.06 -20.14 3.78
C VAL A 164 -0.74 -19.53 3.28
N THR A 165 -0.14 -18.64 4.08
CA THR A 165 1.17 -18.06 3.76
C THR A 165 2.29 -19.11 3.87
N PHE A 166 2.21 -20.04 4.81
CA PHE A 166 3.13 -21.17 4.92
C PHE A 166 3.03 -22.08 3.70
N ALA A 167 1.84 -22.39 3.21
CA ALA A 167 1.67 -23.12 1.95
C ALA A 167 2.33 -22.38 0.79
N SER A 168 2.20 -21.05 0.72
CA SER A 168 2.89 -20.24 -0.29
C SER A 168 4.40 -20.24 -0.12
N LEU A 169 4.92 -20.24 1.12
CA LEU A 169 6.35 -20.39 1.42
C LEU A 169 6.90 -21.73 0.89
N VAL A 170 6.17 -22.82 1.13
CA VAL A 170 6.52 -24.16 0.61
C VAL A 170 6.51 -24.17 -0.93
N LEU A 171 5.51 -23.56 -1.55
CA LEU A 171 5.46 -23.41 -3.02
C LEU A 171 6.64 -22.61 -3.56
N ILE A 172 7.04 -21.52 -2.90
CA ILE A 172 8.23 -20.74 -3.29
C ILE A 172 9.47 -21.63 -3.22
N TRP A 173 9.62 -22.38 -2.14
CA TRP A 173 10.79 -23.24 -1.93
C TRP A 173 10.89 -24.33 -3.00
N LEU A 174 9.77 -25.01 -3.32
CA LEU A 174 9.72 -26.15 -4.24
C LEU A 174 9.73 -25.73 -5.72
N VAL A 175 8.95 -24.72 -6.10
CA VAL A 175 8.63 -24.41 -7.50
C VAL A 175 9.49 -23.28 -8.06
N VAL A 176 9.82 -22.29 -7.23
CA VAL A 176 10.59 -21.13 -7.72
C VAL A 176 12.05 -21.53 -7.90
N LYS A 177 12.52 -21.51 -9.13
CA LYS A 177 13.93 -21.69 -9.47
C LYS A 177 14.52 -20.31 -9.79
N GLU A 178 15.75 -20.07 -9.36
CA GLU A 178 16.51 -18.86 -9.67
C GLU A 178 17.92 -19.28 -10.09
N ASP A 179 18.27 -18.98 -11.33
CA ASP A 179 19.66 -19.08 -11.81
C ASP A 179 20.38 -17.79 -11.44
N PHE A 180 20.90 -17.75 -10.19
CA PHE A 180 21.53 -16.57 -9.64
C PHE A 180 23.01 -16.52 -10.02
N THR A 181 23.38 -15.50 -10.79
CA THR A 181 24.77 -15.12 -11.01
C THR A 181 25.06 -13.83 -10.24
N PRO A 182 25.94 -13.84 -9.23
CA PRO A 182 26.28 -12.63 -8.49
C PRO A 182 26.75 -11.53 -9.47
N PRO A 183 26.25 -10.30 -9.37
CA PRO A 183 26.73 -9.21 -10.20
C PRO A 183 28.24 -8.99 -9.92
N LYS A 184 29.02 -8.84 -11.00
CA LYS A 184 30.44 -8.47 -10.89
C LYS A 184 30.57 -7.18 -10.07
N ALA A 185 31.54 -7.13 -9.15
CA ALA A 185 31.74 -6.11 -8.11
C ALA A 185 31.90 -4.64 -8.59
N SER A 186 31.65 -4.33 -9.85
CA SER A 186 31.88 -3.04 -10.47
C SER A 186 30.71 -2.05 -10.45
N THR A 187 29.50 -2.47 -10.10
CA THR A 187 28.39 -1.53 -9.94
C THR A 187 28.43 -0.93 -8.53
N ARG A 188 29.19 0.16 -8.38
CA ARG A 188 29.14 1.03 -7.19
C ARG A 188 27.67 1.37 -6.91
N SER A 189 27.11 0.72 -5.89
CA SER A 189 25.85 1.18 -5.29
C SER A 189 26.05 2.64 -4.93
N ARG A 190 25.36 3.54 -5.66
CA ARG A 190 25.39 4.97 -5.32
C ARG A 190 25.01 5.12 -3.85
N SER A 191 25.79 5.89 -3.11
CA SER A 191 25.52 6.22 -1.71
C SER A 191 24.13 6.85 -1.59
N LEU A 192 23.39 6.59 -0.50
CA LEU A 192 22.13 7.28 -0.19
C LEU A 192 22.28 8.80 -0.28
N VAL A 193 23.44 9.34 0.10
CA VAL A 193 23.76 10.77 0.03
C VAL A 193 23.80 11.27 -1.41
N SER A 194 24.41 10.51 -2.34
CA SER A 194 24.43 10.91 -3.77
C SER A 194 23.06 10.78 -4.42
N SER A 195 22.21 9.91 -3.93
CA SER A 195 20.83 9.78 -4.38
C SER A 195 19.96 10.96 -3.91
N LEU A 196 20.13 11.39 -2.65
CA LEU A 196 19.48 12.60 -2.12
C LEU A 196 19.89 13.85 -2.91
N GLY A 197 21.15 13.95 -3.34
CA GLY A 197 21.63 15.04 -4.18
C GLY A 197 20.93 15.14 -5.55
N LEU A 198 20.49 14.00 -6.11
CA LEU A 198 19.69 14.01 -7.35
C LEU A 198 18.27 14.54 -7.14
N LEU A 199 17.66 14.25 -6.00
CA LEU A 199 16.34 14.79 -5.63
C LEU A 199 16.39 16.29 -5.41
N THR A 200 17.32 16.75 -4.56
CA THR A 200 17.45 18.17 -4.21
C THR A 200 17.94 19.01 -5.38
N GLY A 201 18.62 18.41 -6.36
CA GLY A 201 19.09 19.06 -7.58
C GLY A 201 18.02 19.27 -8.65
N SER A 202 16.83 18.67 -8.51
CA SER A 202 15.73 18.81 -9.49
C SER A 202 14.41 19.16 -8.80
N ALA A 203 13.94 20.39 -9.01
CA ALA A 203 12.66 20.86 -8.48
C ALA A 203 11.49 19.95 -8.91
N SER A 204 11.50 19.45 -10.16
CA SER A 204 10.46 18.55 -10.67
C SER A 204 10.46 17.20 -9.97
N LEU A 205 11.63 16.62 -9.67
CA LEU A 205 11.71 15.35 -8.96
C LEU A 205 11.27 15.49 -7.49
N MET A 206 11.64 16.60 -6.85
CA MET A 206 11.18 16.93 -5.50
C MET A 206 9.67 17.13 -5.47
N ALA A 207 9.10 17.81 -6.45
CA ALA A 207 7.66 17.99 -6.58
C ALA A 207 6.94 16.65 -6.69
N LEU A 208 7.42 15.73 -7.54
CA LEU A 208 6.82 14.42 -7.74
C LEU A 208 7.00 13.48 -6.54
N PHE A 209 8.13 13.60 -5.82
CA PHE A 209 8.33 12.92 -4.54
C PHE A 209 7.25 13.32 -3.53
N PHE A 210 7.00 14.62 -3.40
CA PHE A 210 5.97 15.15 -2.51
C PHE A 210 4.57 14.70 -2.92
N VAL A 211 4.27 14.68 -4.23
CA VAL A 211 2.98 14.17 -4.76
C VAL A 211 2.72 12.74 -4.32
N LEU A 212 3.70 11.85 -4.45
CA LEU A 212 3.56 10.45 -4.05
C LEU A 212 3.44 10.28 -2.54
N LEU A 213 4.23 11.06 -1.77
CA LEU A 213 4.14 11.06 -0.31
C LEU A 213 2.74 11.49 0.14
N MET A 214 2.26 12.64 -0.34
CA MET A 214 0.94 13.17 0.03
C MET A 214 -0.20 12.28 -0.45
N ALA A 215 -0.11 11.67 -1.63
CA ALA A 215 -1.11 10.73 -2.13
C ALA A 215 -1.25 9.51 -1.20
N GLN A 216 -0.14 8.88 -0.83
CA GLN A 216 -0.17 7.74 0.08
C GLN A 216 -0.57 8.15 1.49
N PHE A 217 -0.07 9.28 1.96
CA PHE A 217 -0.47 9.84 3.26
C PHE A 217 -1.99 10.00 3.33
N SER A 218 -2.60 10.70 2.37
CA SER A 218 -4.05 10.94 2.34
C SER A 218 -4.86 9.65 2.32
N VAL A 219 -4.50 8.71 1.42
CA VAL A 219 -5.22 7.44 1.25
C VAL A 219 -5.13 6.57 2.50
N ARG A 220 -3.99 6.55 3.16
CA ARG A 220 -3.73 5.70 4.35
C ARG A 220 -4.24 6.29 5.65
N THR A 221 -4.52 7.59 5.71
CA THR A 221 -5.07 8.26 6.90
C THR A 221 -6.43 7.67 7.30
N VAL A 222 -7.26 7.29 6.34
CA VAL A 222 -8.58 6.70 6.62
C VAL A 222 -8.49 5.23 7.03
N GLN A 223 -7.41 4.53 6.69
CA GLN A 223 -7.32 3.07 6.85
C GLN A 223 -7.61 2.57 8.28
N PRO A 224 -7.06 3.11 9.37
CA PRO A 224 -7.28 2.59 10.72
C PRO A 224 -8.71 2.79 11.21
N VAL A 225 -9.42 3.78 10.68
CA VAL A 225 -10.75 4.17 11.18
C VAL A 225 -11.92 3.56 10.41
N VAL A 226 -11.70 2.96 9.24
CA VAL A 226 -12.79 2.40 8.41
C VAL A 226 -13.66 1.43 9.19
N THR A 227 -13.08 0.49 9.92
CA THR A 227 -13.82 -0.52 10.69
C THR A 227 -14.60 0.11 11.83
N VAL A 228 -13.97 1.02 12.58
CA VAL A 228 -14.61 1.71 13.71
C VAL A 228 -15.74 2.61 13.21
N PHE A 229 -15.54 3.26 12.07
CA PHE A 229 -16.58 4.09 11.45
C PHE A 229 -17.78 3.26 10.94
N VAL A 230 -17.52 2.08 10.36
CA VAL A 230 -18.60 1.15 10.01
C VAL A 230 -19.38 0.73 11.26
N GLN A 231 -18.70 0.47 12.40
CA GLN A 231 -19.40 0.23 13.67
C GLN A 231 -20.22 1.42 14.15
N GLU A 232 -19.74 2.65 13.97
CA GLU A 232 -20.52 3.88 14.29
C GLU A 232 -21.79 3.96 13.46
N LEU A 233 -21.74 3.60 12.16
CA LEU A 233 -22.88 3.69 11.24
C LEU A 233 -23.97 2.63 11.47
N ILE A 234 -23.58 1.40 11.79
CA ILE A 234 -24.52 0.25 11.81
C ILE A 234 -24.53 -0.52 13.14
N GLY A 235 -23.78 -0.07 14.15
CA GLY A 235 -23.59 -0.80 15.40
C GLY A 235 -22.64 -2.00 15.23
N SER A 236 -22.84 -3.02 16.05
CA SER A 236 -22.01 -4.23 16.04
C SER A 236 -22.84 -5.46 15.67
N PRO A 237 -23.35 -5.58 14.43
CA PRO A 237 -24.03 -6.78 13.99
C PRO A 237 -23.05 -7.95 13.91
N PRO A 238 -23.56 -9.22 13.92
CA PRO A 238 -22.70 -10.41 13.84
C PRO A 238 -21.76 -10.43 12.61
N GLN A 239 -22.08 -9.70 11.54
CA GLN A 239 -21.30 -9.61 10.29
C GLN A 239 -20.43 -8.35 10.21
N ILE A 240 -20.08 -7.73 11.32
CA ILE A 240 -19.36 -6.44 11.34
C ILE A 240 -18.01 -6.52 10.63
N ALA A 241 -17.26 -7.60 10.79
CA ALA A 241 -15.95 -7.74 10.16
C ALA A 241 -16.07 -7.90 8.62
N THR A 242 -17.10 -8.62 8.16
CA THR A 242 -17.41 -8.74 6.72
C THR A 242 -17.79 -7.38 6.12
N LEU A 243 -18.67 -6.63 6.77
CA LEU A 243 -19.12 -5.32 6.30
C LEU A 243 -17.96 -4.31 6.28
N ALA A 244 -17.11 -4.32 7.29
CA ALA A 244 -15.87 -3.54 7.26
C ALA A 244 -14.95 -3.99 6.11
N GLY A 245 -14.79 -5.30 5.90
CA GLY A 245 -14.03 -5.87 4.78
C GLY A 245 -14.53 -5.38 3.42
N ILE A 246 -15.86 -5.33 3.21
CA ILE A 246 -16.48 -4.77 2.00
C ILE A 246 -16.12 -3.29 1.83
N ALA A 247 -16.18 -2.50 2.92
CA ALA A 247 -15.82 -1.07 2.87
C ALA A 247 -14.34 -0.82 2.50
N PHE A 248 -13.43 -1.72 2.86
CA PHE A 248 -12.05 -1.69 2.35
C PHE A 248 -11.98 -2.07 0.88
N SER A 249 -12.65 -3.14 0.49
CA SER A 249 -12.55 -3.75 -0.83
C SER A 249 -13.21 -2.93 -1.91
N ILE A 250 -14.31 -2.22 -1.62
CA ILE A 250 -15.04 -1.42 -2.60
C ILE A 250 -14.18 -0.31 -3.21
N THR A 251 -13.30 0.30 -2.40
CA THR A 251 -12.33 1.30 -2.89
C THR A 251 -11.29 0.65 -3.81
N GLY A 252 -10.84 -0.56 -3.47
CA GLY A 252 -9.93 -1.35 -4.29
C GLY A 252 -10.55 -1.78 -5.62
N LEU A 253 -11.83 -2.14 -5.62
CA LEU A 253 -12.58 -2.47 -6.83
C LEU A 253 -12.68 -1.28 -7.79
N ALA A 254 -13.03 -0.12 -7.27
CA ALA A 254 -13.07 1.12 -8.04
C ALA A 254 -11.71 1.47 -8.63
N ASN A 255 -10.64 1.33 -7.85
CA ASN A 255 -9.26 1.52 -8.28
C ASN A 255 -8.87 0.55 -9.42
N LEU A 256 -9.21 -0.74 -9.29
CA LEU A 256 -8.96 -1.75 -10.31
C LEU A 256 -9.60 -1.40 -11.67
N ILE A 257 -10.82 -0.87 -11.64
CA ILE A 257 -11.56 -0.44 -12.83
C ILE A 257 -10.96 0.84 -13.42
N ALA A 258 -10.66 1.82 -12.57
CA ALA A 258 -10.25 3.15 -13.01
C ALA A 258 -8.79 3.24 -13.45
N ALA A 259 -7.88 2.48 -12.84
CA ALA A 259 -6.45 2.60 -13.09
C ALA A 259 -6.04 2.37 -14.56
N PRO A 260 -6.51 1.34 -15.28
CA PRO A 260 -6.19 1.15 -16.68
C PRO A 260 -6.77 2.26 -17.57
N PHE A 261 -8.01 2.70 -17.28
CA PHE A 261 -8.68 3.74 -18.04
C PHE A 261 -7.97 5.09 -17.88
N LEU A 262 -7.67 5.50 -16.66
CA LEU A 262 -6.99 6.76 -16.35
C LEU A 262 -5.53 6.73 -16.81
N GLY A 263 -4.86 5.58 -16.70
CA GLY A 263 -3.51 5.36 -17.24
C GLY A 263 -3.47 5.59 -18.76
N ASN A 264 -4.38 4.97 -19.50
CA ASN A 264 -4.47 5.16 -20.96
C ASN A 264 -4.82 6.61 -21.32
N ARG A 265 -5.74 7.23 -20.57
CA ARG A 265 -6.08 8.64 -20.77
C ARG A 265 -4.89 9.58 -20.52
N SER A 266 -3.99 9.25 -19.61
CA SER A 266 -2.82 10.07 -19.32
C SER A 266 -1.84 10.15 -20.51
N ASP A 267 -1.79 9.10 -21.33
CA ASP A 267 -1.00 9.11 -22.57
C ASP A 267 -1.61 10.01 -23.65
N ILE A 268 -2.94 10.23 -23.64
CA ILE A 268 -3.68 10.99 -24.67
C ILE A 268 -3.78 12.48 -24.30
N ILE A 269 -4.21 12.81 -23.09
CA ILE A 269 -4.51 14.19 -22.68
C ILE A 269 -3.41 14.82 -21.80
N GLY A 270 -2.34 14.07 -21.52
CA GLY A 270 -1.21 14.48 -20.72
C GLY A 270 -1.28 14.09 -19.25
N TYR A 271 -0.15 13.69 -18.70
CA TYR A 271 -0.03 13.15 -17.33
C TYR A 271 -0.41 14.16 -16.26
N ARG A 272 0.01 15.42 -16.40
CA ARG A 272 -0.33 16.49 -15.44
C ARG A 272 -1.83 16.72 -15.37
N LYS A 273 -2.51 16.78 -16.52
CA LYS A 273 -3.97 17.00 -16.58
C LYS A 273 -4.73 15.88 -15.91
N VAL A 274 -4.37 14.61 -16.20
CA VAL A 274 -5.01 13.45 -15.55
C VAL A 274 -4.74 13.43 -14.06
N LEU A 275 -3.52 13.74 -13.63
CA LEU A 275 -3.19 13.82 -12.20
C LEU A 275 -4.02 14.87 -11.47
N LEU A 276 -4.21 16.05 -12.07
CA LEU A 276 -5.08 17.10 -11.52
C LEU A 276 -6.54 16.67 -11.46
N ILE A 277 -7.05 16.03 -12.52
CA ILE A 277 -8.43 15.48 -12.54
C ILE A 277 -8.61 14.42 -11.43
N CYS A 278 -7.64 13.53 -11.27
CA CYS A 278 -7.67 12.50 -10.23
C CYS A 278 -7.66 13.11 -8.82
N LEU A 279 -6.80 14.08 -8.57
CA LEU A 279 -6.71 14.74 -7.26
C LEU A 279 -7.95 15.60 -6.97
N ALA A 280 -8.45 16.34 -7.96
CA ALA A 280 -9.66 17.14 -7.81
C ALA A 280 -10.89 16.24 -7.57
N GLY A 281 -11.04 15.19 -8.35
CA GLY A 281 -12.13 14.23 -8.17
C GLY A 281 -12.05 13.51 -6.83
N ALA A 282 -10.87 13.05 -6.40
CA ALA A 282 -10.68 12.44 -5.09
C ALA A 282 -11.00 13.44 -3.95
N THR A 283 -10.61 14.70 -4.08
CA THR A 283 -10.92 15.75 -3.08
C THR A 283 -12.43 15.97 -2.97
N VAL A 284 -13.10 16.15 -4.12
CA VAL A 284 -14.55 16.42 -4.14
C VAL A 284 -15.34 15.23 -3.62
N THR A 285 -14.97 14.01 -4.01
CA THR A 285 -15.70 12.79 -3.59
C THR A 285 -15.36 12.35 -2.15
N SER A 286 -14.24 12.79 -1.57
CA SER A 286 -13.94 12.53 -0.16
C SER A 286 -14.66 13.46 0.81
N LEU A 287 -15.07 14.65 0.37
CA LEU A 287 -15.73 15.65 1.22
C LEU A 287 -17.06 15.16 1.82
N PRO A 288 -17.99 14.54 1.07
CA PRO A 288 -19.27 14.09 1.63
C PRO A 288 -19.12 13.03 2.73
N GLN A 289 -18.03 12.24 2.74
CA GLN A 289 -17.78 11.21 3.75
C GLN A 289 -17.79 11.77 5.19
N ILE A 290 -17.55 13.06 5.37
CA ILE A 290 -17.60 13.75 6.67
C ILE A 290 -19.03 13.71 7.27
N PHE A 291 -20.04 13.74 6.41
CA PHE A 291 -21.45 13.91 6.78
C PHE A 291 -22.27 12.62 6.66
N VAL A 292 -21.67 11.53 6.21
CA VAL A 292 -22.37 10.25 6.00
C VAL A 292 -22.93 9.71 7.32
N THR A 293 -24.14 9.20 7.23
CA THR A 293 -24.90 8.56 8.33
C THR A 293 -25.43 7.19 7.96
N ASP A 294 -25.30 6.78 6.69
CA ASP A 294 -25.77 5.51 6.16
C ASP A 294 -24.63 4.69 5.58
N TYR A 295 -24.61 3.39 5.86
CA TYR A 295 -23.54 2.48 5.41
C TYR A 295 -23.47 2.34 3.88
N TRP A 296 -24.61 2.28 3.20
CA TRP A 296 -24.62 2.09 1.75
C TRP A 296 -24.17 3.34 1.01
N VAL A 297 -24.54 4.51 1.53
CA VAL A 297 -24.03 5.80 1.05
C VAL A 297 -22.53 5.87 1.27
N PHE A 298 -22.03 5.43 2.42
CA PHE A 298 -20.57 5.34 2.69
C PHE A 298 -19.86 4.46 1.68
N LEU A 299 -20.41 3.28 1.34
CA LEU A 299 -19.83 2.42 0.31
C LEU A 299 -19.81 3.08 -1.07
N ALA A 300 -20.89 3.77 -1.45
CA ALA A 300 -20.94 4.49 -2.73
C ALA A 300 -19.87 5.59 -2.81
N GLU A 301 -19.68 6.34 -1.73
CA GLU A 301 -18.66 7.38 -1.67
C GLU A 301 -17.25 6.79 -1.64
N ARG A 302 -17.02 5.69 -0.93
CA ARG A 302 -15.75 4.94 -0.95
C ARG A 302 -15.42 4.44 -2.36
N PHE A 303 -16.43 3.99 -3.10
CA PHE A 303 -16.28 3.61 -4.50
C PHE A 303 -15.91 4.82 -5.36
N ALA A 304 -16.64 5.94 -5.22
CA ALA A 304 -16.37 7.16 -5.97
C ALA A 304 -14.95 7.70 -5.75
N VAL A 305 -14.50 7.76 -4.48
CA VAL A 305 -13.11 8.13 -4.15
C VAL A 305 -12.11 7.17 -4.81
N GLY A 306 -12.39 5.86 -4.77
CA GLY A 306 -11.54 4.83 -5.37
C GLY A 306 -11.32 5.01 -6.88
N LEU A 307 -12.34 5.47 -7.62
CA LEU A 307 -12.23 5.73 -9.05
C LEU A 307 -11.17 6.80 -9.36
N PHE A 308 -11.06 7.81 -8.54
CA PHE A 308 -10.07 8.87 -8.76
C PHE A 308 -8.69 8.54 -8.18
N ILE A 309 -8.62 7.93 -7.01
CA ILE A 309 -7.35 7.50 -6.41
C ILE A 309 -6.60 6.52 -7.33
N GLY A 310 -7.32 5.67 -8.06
CA GLY A 310 -6.75 4.67 -8.97
C GLY A 310 -5.83 5.24 -10.05
N GLY A 311 -6.04 6.48 -10.47
CA GLY A 311 -5.20 7.14 -11.47
C GLY A 311 -3.96 7.85 -10.92
N ILE A 312 -3.91 8.16 -9.62
CA ILE A 312 -2.84 9.01 -9.06
C ILE A 312 -1.46 8.35 -9.19
N LEU A 313 -1.32 7.11 -8.67
CA LEU A 313 -0.04 6.42 -8.65
C LEU A 313 0.50 6.07 -10.06
N PRO A 314 -0.29 5.47 -10.96
CA PRO A 314 0.18 5.18 -12.32
C PRO A 314 0.62 6.44 -13.06
N THR A 315 -0.17 7.50 -12.98
CA THR A 315 0.11 8.78 -13.66
C THR A 315 1.36 9.46 -13.08
N ALA A 316 1.51 9.51 -11.75
CA ALA A 316 2.69 10.09 -11.11
C ALA A 316 3.97 9.29 -11.44
N ASN A 317 3.91 7.95 -11.42
CA ASN A 317 5.04 7.09 -11.78
C ASN A 317 5.42 7.22 -13.26
N ALA A 318 4.45 7.35 -14.16
CA ALA A 318 4.71 7.58 -15.57
C ALA A 318 5.38 8.95 -15.81
N LEU A 319 4.93 9.98 -15.10
CA LEU A 319 5.51 11.32 -15.14
C LEU A 319 6.98 11.29 -14.67
N ILE A 320 7.28 10.60 -13.58
CA ILE A 320 8.64 10.37 -13.07
C ILE A 320 9.50 9.66 -14.13
N GLY A 321 8.99 8.58 -14.70
CA GLY A 321 9.70 7.80 -15.71
C GLY A 321 10.09 8.58 -16.95
N ARG A 322 9.30 9.61 -17.33
CA ARG A 322 9.58 10.52 -18.45
C ARG A 322 10.50 11.69 -18.07
N SER A 323 10.50 12.09 -16.79
CA SER A 323 11.33 13.21 -16.29
C SER A 323 12.78 12.80 -16.01
N VAL A 324 13.12 11.50 -16.09
CA VAL A 324 14.41 10.97 -15.66
C VAL A 324 15.09 10.21 -16.81
N SER A 325 16.41 10.43 -16.98
CA SER A 325 17.22 9.64 -17.90
C SER A 325 17.21 8.16 -17.55
N ARG A 326 17.34 7.27 -18.56
CA ARG A 326 17.30 5.80 -18.35
C ARG A 326 18.28 5.33 -17.28
N GLU A 327 19.45 5.93 -17.19
CA GLU A 327 20.50 5.60 -16.21
C GLU A 327 20.12 5.89 -14.76
N ASN A 328 19.31 6.91 -14.50
CA ASN A 328 18.93 7.36 -13.17
C ASN A 328 17.58 6.83 -12.71
N ARG A 329 16.80 6.17 -13.58
CA ARG A 329 15.45 5.65 -13.26
C ARG A 329 15.42 4.78 -12.02
N GLY A 330 16.35 3.82 -11.91
CA GLY A 330 16.39 2.92 -10.73
C GLY A 330 16.58 3.67 -9.42
N THR A 331 17.47 4.66 -9.40
CA THR A 331 17.73 5.50 -8.22
C THR A 331 16.49 6.32 -7.85
N VAL A 332 15.83 6.94 -8.84
CA VAL A 332 14.66 7.78 -8.59
C VAL A 332 13.45 6.95 -8.17
N TYR A 333 13.21 5.78 -8.78
CA TYR A 333 12.15 4.88 -8.31
C TYR A 333 12.42 4.33 -6.90
N GLY A 334 13.67 4.11 -6.52
CA GLY A 334 14.03 3.78 -5.14
C GLY A 334 13.66 4.89 -4.15
N MET A 335 13.88 6.15 -4.53
CA MET A 335 13.53 7.30 -3.70
C MET A 335 12.01 7.53 -3.62
N THR A 336 11.29 7.37 -4.73
CA THR A 336 9.82 7.46 -4.73
C THR A 336 9.15 6.33 -3.94
N ALA A 337 9.79 5.16 -3.87
CA ALA A 337 9.37 4.12 -2.94
C ALA A 337 9.50 4.57 -1.47
N SER A 338 10.55 5.31 -1.13
CA SER A 338 10.69 5.89 0.22
C SER A 338 9.57 6.90 0.53
N ALA A 339 9.18 7.75 -0.44
CA ALA A 339 8.02 8.64 -0.29
C ALA A 339 6.74 7.84 0.01
N THR A 340 6.54 6.75 -0.73
CA THR A 340 5.40 5.84 -0.53
C THR A 340 5.41 5.21 0.87
N PHE A 341 6.56 4.73 1.35
CA PHE A 341 6.68 4.16 2.70
C PHE A 341 6.42 5.20 3.79
N LEU A 342 6.94 6.42 3.64
CA LEU A 342 6.68 7.52 4.57
C LEU A 342 5.18 7.86 4.62
N GLY A 343 4.53 7.99 3.46
CA GLY A 343 3.09 8.22 3.40
C GLY A 343 2.28 7.09 4.04
N ASN A 344 2.65 5.83 3.76
CA ASN A 344 2.03 4.64 4.34
C ASN A 344 2.21 4.53 5.87
N SER A 345 3.27 5.13 6.41
CA SER A 345 3.51 5.17 7.86
C SER A 345 2.78 6.34 8.52
N LEU A 346 2.95 7.55 7.98
CA LEU A 346 2.37 8.78 8.55
C LEU A 346 0.84 8.77 8.47
N GLY A 347 0.26 8.19 7.41
CA GLY A 347 -1.18 8.14 7.22
C GLY A 347 -1.93 7.52 8.40
N PRO A 348 -1.71 6.24 8.70
CA PRO A 348 -2.41 5.58 9.79
C PRO A 348 -2.14 6.22 11.16
N LEU A 349 -0.91 6.68 11.42
CA LEU A 349 -0.56 7.37 12.65
C LEU A 349 -1.41 8.65 12.83
N THR A 350 -1.45 9.48 11.80
CA THR A 350 -2.25 10.71 11.83
C THR A 350 -3.74 10.39 11.91
N GLY A 351 -4.23 9.40 11.16
CA GLY A 351 -5.62 8.97 11.18
C GLY A 351 -6.07 8.54 12.57
N GLY A 352 -5.29 7.69 13.24
CA GLY A 352 -5.59 7.25 14.60
C GLY A 352 -5.55 8.40 15.62
N LEU A 353 -4.55 9.29 15.54
CA LEU A 353 -4.45 10.45 16.44
C LEU A 353 -5.60 11.45 16.23
N VAL A 354 -5.97 11.74 14.98
CA VAL A 354 -7.10 12.63 14.67
C VAL A 354 -8.43 12.02 15.14
N ALA A 355 -8.64 10.71 14.91
CA ALA A 355 -9.83 10.02 15.37
C ALA A 355 -9.98 10.10 16.89
N ALA A 356 -8.90 9.82 17.63
CA ALA A 356 -8.90 9.86 19.09
C ALA A 356 -9.08 11.26 19.68
N SER A 357 -8.56 12.32 19.02
CA SER A 357 -8.58 13.69 19.57
C SER A 357 -9.76 14.52 19.10
N LEU A 358 -10.23 14.34 17.87
CA LEU A 358 -11.27 15.15 17.24
C LEU A 358 -12.50 14.32 16.83
N GLY A 359 -12.37 13.00 16.76
CA GLY A 359 -13.41 12.06 16.36
C GLY A 359 -13.26 11.56 14.92
N LEU A 360 -13.93 10.44 14.62
CA LEU A 360 -13.77 9.68 13.37
C LEU A 360 -14.05 10.52 12.11
N ARG A 361 -15.03 11.39 12.15
CA ARG A 361 -15.44 12.24 10.99
C ARG A 361 -14.36 13.23 10.57
N TRP A 362 -13.55 13.70 11.51
CA TRP A 362 -12.44 14.61 11.22
C TRP A 362 -11.31 13.95 10.44
N VAL A 363 -11.20 12.62 10.49
CA VAL A 363 -10.23 11.89 9.67
C VAL A 363 -10.53 12.06 8.18
N PHE A 364 -11.81 12.04 7.79
CA PHE A 364 -12.22 12.31 6.40
C PHE A 364 -11.97 13.76 6.01
N ALA A 365 -12.20 14.72 6.93
CA ALA A 365 -11.88 16.14 6.71
C ALA A 365 -10.38 16.34 6.48
N VAL A 366 -9.53 15.77 7.33
CA VAL A 366 -8.05 15.82 7.17
C VAL A 366 -7.64 15.17 5.85
N THR A 367 -8.21 14.02 5.50
CA THR A 367 -7.93 13.36 4.21
C THR A 367 -8.29 14.26 3.03
N THR A 368 -9.44 14.92 3.08
CA THR A 368 -9.88 15.87 2.04
C THR A 368 -8.92 17.06 1.93
N VAL A 369 -8.49 17.62 3.06
CA VAL A 369 -7.50 18.71 3.10
C VAL A 369 -6.16 18.25 2.52
N LEU A 370 -5.67 17.07 2.89
CA LEU A 370 -4.41 16.53 2.35
C LEU A 370 -4.49 16.33 0.82
N LEU A 371 -5.61 15.84 0.30
CA LEU A 371 -5.84 15.70 -1.15
C LEU A 371 -5.90 17.08 -1.82
N ALA A 372 -6.57 18.05 -1.22
CA ALA A 372 -6.64 19.43 -1.72
C ALA A 372 -5.25 20.11 -1.72
N VAL A 373 -4.46 19.92 -0.67
CA VAL A 373 -3.06 20.40 -0.60
C VAL A 373 -2.23 19.76 -1.70
N ASN A 374 -2.37 18.46 -1.93
CA ASN A 374 -1.67 17.76 -3.01
C ASN A 374 -2.11 18.27 -4.40
N LEU A 375 -3.41 18.53 -4.59
CA LEU A 375 -3.95 19.14 -5.81
C LEU A 375 -3.32 20.51 -6.06
N ALA A 376 -3.33 21.39 -5.06
CA ALA A 376 -2.71 22.71 -5.13
C ALA A 376 -1.20 22.61 -5.40
N TRP A 377 -0.52 21.69 -4.75
CA TRP A 377 0.90 21.42 -4.98
C TRP A 377 1.19 21.05 -6.43
N VAL A 378 0.45 20.10 -7.00
CA VAL A 378 0.59 19.72 -8.42
C VAL A 378 0.31 20.89 -9.34
N TRP A 379 -0.72 21.69 -9.03
CA TRP A 379 -1.09 22.84 -9.85
C TRP A 379 0.05 23.84 -9.98
N PHE A 380 0.76 24.14 -8.88
CA PHE A 380 1.79 25.17 -8.84
C PHE A 380 3.20 24.67 -9.17
N THR A 381 3.52 23.40 -8.91
CA THR A 381 4.91 22.92 -8.95
C THR A 381 5.22 21.92 -10.05
N VAL A 382 4.22 21.17 -10.53
CA VAL A 382 4.45 20.17 -11.57
C VAL A 382 4.27 20.82 -12.95
N PRO A 383 5.35 20.98 -13.74
CA PRO A 383 5.26 21.59 -15.06
C PRO A 383 4.48 20.71 -16.04
N GLU A 384 3.83 21.31 -17.00
CA GLU A 384 3.31 20.61 -18.16
C GLU A 384 4.50 20.11 -18.99
N LEU A 385 4.71 18.80 -19.05
CA LEU A 385 5.72 18.26 -19.96
C LEU A 385 5.21 18.55 -21.37
N GLN A 386 5.88 19.47 -22.07
CA GLN A 386 5.69 19.60 -23.50
C GLN A 386 5.92 18.22 -24.14
N GLU A 387 4.98 17.76 -24.94
CA GLU A 387 5.18 16.60 -25.80
C GLU A 387 6.50 16.81 -26.52
N ARG A 388 7.52 16.02 -26.21
CA ARG A 388 8.59 15.83 -27.16
C ARG A 388 7.90 15.26 -28.38
N ALA A 389 7.74 16.10 -29.39
CA ALA A 389 7.29 15.70 -30.70
C ALA A 389 7.95 14.37 -31.05
N ALA A 390 7.14 13.43 -31.48
CA ALA A 390 7.60 12.19 -32.07
C ALA A 390 8.27 12.53 -33.43
N ASP A 391 9.45 13.14 -33.33
CA ASP A 391 10.35 13.41 -34.43
C ASP A 391 11.75 13.00 -34.01
N GLU A 392 11.99 11.70 -34.15
CA GLU A 392 13.27 11.20 -34.64
C GLU A 392 13.02 9.79 -35.20
N PRO A 393 13.41 9.57 -36.47
CA PRO A 393 13.15 8.39 -37.29
C PRO A 393 13.88 7.13 -36.77
#